data_b6f734d59b07844a7ce4699f67db79d8
#
_entry.id   b6f734d59b07844a7ce4699f67db79d8
#
_cell.length_a   1.000
_cell.length_b   1.000
_cell.length_c   1.000
_cell.angle_alpha   90.00
_cell.angle_beta   90.00
_cell.angle_gamma   90.00
#
_symmetry.space_group_name_H-M   'P 1'
#
loop_
_entity.id
_entity.type
_entity.pdbx_description
1 polymer ?
#
loop_
_entity_poly.entity_id
_entity_poly.type
_entity_poly.pdbx_seq_one_letter_code
_entity_poly.pdbx_strand_id
1 'polypeptide(L)'
;MPTAREFSAGGVVLRKIRKRWYLAVIEPHAERPRRSVHPLRSRRKDSASDLVALPKGTIDPGEKPEQTAQREVREETGVRADIIAKLADTKYFYVRNWGDHARVFKVVSFYLFLYRSGRMGNISQEMRVEVQRAFWLPLEDGPTRLSYKGEREVVVLALEYLKSHPELAEHAANPAR
;
A
#
# COMPACT_ATOMS: atom_id res chain seq x y z
N MET A 1 -2.12 0.36 -30.97
CA MET A 1 -3.04 -0.34 -30.04
C MET A 1 -3.50 0.63 -28.98
N PRO A 2 -4.79 0.69 -28.64
CA PRO A 2 -5.27 1.58 -27.59
C PRO A 2 -4.65 1.19 -26.24
N THR A 3 -4.18 2.19 -25.49
CA THR A 3 -3.65 1.99 -24.14
C THR A 3 -4.81 2.10 -23.16
N ALA A 4 -5.10 1.03 -22.45
CA ALA A 4 -6.06 1.06 -21.35
C ALA A 4 -5.48 1.86 -20.17
N ARG A 5 -6.36 2.46 -19.36
CA ARG A 5 -5.97 3.17 -18.14
C ARG A 5 -6.59 2.51 -16.93
N GLU A 6 -5.80 2.34 -15.88
CA GLU A 6 -6.27 1.83 -14.60
C GLU A 6 -5.85 2.78 -13.48
N PHE A 7 -6.78 3.02 -12.57
CA PHE A 7 -6.58 3.88 -11.42
C PHE A 7 -6.76 3.07 -10.14
N SER A 8 -5.83 3.24 -9.22
CA SER A 8 -5.85 2.63 -7.90
C SER A 8 -5.51 3.68 -6.85
N ALA A 9 -5.83 3.37 -5.60
CA ALA A 9 -5.40 4.17 -4.48
C ALA A 9 -4.98 3.28 -3.31
N GLY A 10 -4.09 3.80 -2.47
CA GLY A 10 -3.57 3.06 -1.33
C GLY A 10 -3.02 3.96 -0.25
N GLY A 11 -2.53 3.35 0.83
CA GLY A 11 -2.13 4.06 2.02
C GLY A 11 -0.77 3.68 2.58
N VAL A 12 -0.03 4.70 3.01
CA VAL A 12 1.09 4.60 3.93
C VAL A 12 0.53 4.82 5.33
N VAL A 13 0.20 3.75 6.04
CA VAL A 13 -0.42 3.81 7.36
C VAL A 13 0.66 3.73 8.42
N LEU A 14 0.78 4.79 9.22
CA LEU A 14 1.77 4.91 10.27
C LEU A 14 1.14 4.73 11.65
N ARG A 15 1.85 4.00 12.50
CA ARG A 15 1.54 3.84 13.91
C ARG A 15 2.78 4.04 14.75
N LYS A 16 2.68 4.85 15.79
CA LYS A 16 3.74 4.99 16.79
C LYS A 16 3.50 4.02 17.93
N ILE A 17 4.44 3.09 18.15
CA ILE A 17 4.40 2.15 19.25
C ILE A 17 5.59 2.46 20.14
N ARG A 18 5.34 2.88 21.38
CA ARG A 18 6.36 3.43 22.28
C ARG A 18 7.04 4.64 21.63
N LYS A 19 8.30 4.56 21.25
CA LYS A 19 9.04 5.68 20.62
C LYS A 19 9.37 5.43 19.14
N ARG A 20 8.89 4.32 18.55
CA ARG A 20 9.24 3.90 17.19
C ARG A 20 8.04 3.95 16.28
N TRP A 21 8.25 4.37 15.03
CA TRP A 21 7.26 4.34 13.99
C TRP A 21 7.22 3.01 13.26
N TYR A 22 6.02 2.58 12.93
CA TYR A 22 5.73 1.37 12.17
C TYR A 22 4.84 1.70 10.97
N LEU A 23 5.02 0.93 9.92
CA LEU A 23 4.31 0.99 8.65
C LEU A 23 3.44 -0.26 8.50
N ALA A 24 2.17 -0.07 8.16
CA ALA A 24 1.31 -1.20 7.79
C ALA A 24 1.68 -1.71 6.39
N VAL A 25 1.97 -2.99 6.28
CA VAL A 25 2.29 -3.66 5.02
C VAL A 25 1.52 -4.96 4.89
N ILE A 26 1.41 -5.44 3.66
CA ILE A 26 0.79 -6.71 3.32
C ILE A 26 1.77 -7.63 2.60
N GLU A 27 1.57 -8.92 2.77
CA GLU A 27 2.09 -9.97 1.90
C GLU A 27 0.94 -10.43 1.01
N PRO A 28 0.90 -10.03 -0.28
CA PRO A 28 -0.11 -10.55 -1.19
C PRO A 28 0.13 -12.02 -1.48
N HIS A 29 -0.93 -12.79 -1.74
CA HIS A 29 -0.74 -14.16 -2.19
C HIS A 29 0.04 -14.21 -3.51
N ALA A 30 1.05 -15.07 -3.55
CA ALA A 30 1.95 -15.19 -4.71
C ALA A 30 1.27 -15.84 -5.92
N GLU A 31 0.08 -16.40 -5.78
CA GLU A 31 -0.60 -17.15 -6.80
C GLU A 31 -2.09 -16.86 -6.92
N ARG A 32 -2.35 -15.98 -7.75
CA ARG A 32 -3.11 -16.10 -9.01
C ARG A 32 -2.60 -14.94 -9.82
N PRO A 33 -2.35 -15.06 -11.13
CA PRO A 33 -1.83 -13.96 -11.90
C PRO A 33 -2.87 -12.85 -12.02
N ARG A 34 -3.11 -12.09 -10.96
CA ARG A 34 -3.46 -10.68 -11.05
C ARG A 34 -2.16 -9.96 -11.41
N ARG A 35 -1.70 -10.31 -12.46
CA ARG A 35 -0.93 -9.83 -13.59
C ARG A 35 -0.53 -8.36 -13.49
N SER A 36 0.38 -8.08 -12.58
CA SER A 36 1.22 -6.91 -12.69
C SER A 36 2.62 -7.41 -13.06
N VAL A 37 2.90 -7.40 -14.35
CA VAL A 37 4.23 -7.71 -14.84
C VAL A 37 5.07 -6.46 -14.70
N HIS A 38 5.89 -6.40 -13.67
CA HIS A 38 7.07 -5.57 -13.69
C HIS A 38 8.13 -6.28 -14.52
N PRO A 39 8.58 -5.74 -15.68
CA PRO A 39 9.48 -6.44 -16.60
C PRO A 39 10.96 -6.50 -16.16
N LEU A 40 11.31 -6.07 -14.96
CA LEU A 40 12.69 -6.08 -14.49
C LEU A 40 12.82 -6.75 -13.12
N ARG A 41 12.63 -8.06 -13.11
CA ARG A 41 13.18 -8.88 -12.04
C ARG A 41 14.31 -9.72 -12.60
N SER A 42 15.55 -9.34 -12.26
CA SER A 42 16.70 -10.23 -12.35
C SER A 42 16.35 -11.53 -11.61
N ARG A 43 16.66 -12.66 -12.23
CA ARG A 43 16.52 -14.01 -11.68
C ARG A 43 17.28 -14.11 -10.34
N ARG A 44 16.65 -13.73 -9.25
CA ARG A 44 16.95 -14.31 -7.95
C ARG A 44 15.78 -15.25 -7.61
N LYS A 45 16.14 -16.45 -7.27
CA LYS A 45 15.30 -17.56 -6.85
C LYS A 45 14.79 -17.26 -5.43
N ASP A 46 13.91 -16.24 -5.32
CA ASP A 46 13.25 -15.91 -4.07
C ASP A 46 11.86 -16.53 -4.16
N SER A 47 11.55 -17.35 -3.17
CA SER A 47 10.26 -18.02 -3.06
C SER A 47 9.14 -17.00 -3.18
N ALA A 48 8.02 -17.39 -3.79
CA ALA A 48 6.84 -16.55 -4.04
C ALA A 48 6.21 -15.94 -2.77
N SER A 49 6.76 -16.24 -1.58
CA SER A 49 6.29 -15.85 -0.26
C SER A 49 6.86 -14.55 0.30
N ASP A 50 7.75 -13.86 -0.42
CA ASP A 50 8.51 -12.73 0.16
C ASP A 50 8.13 -11.35 -0.40
N LEU A 51 7.01 -11.25 -1.13
CA LEU A 51 6.52 -9.97 -1.61
C LEU A 51 5.92 -9.16 -0.45
N VAL A 52 6.44 -7.96 -0.25
CA VAL A 52 5.91 -7.00 0.73
C VAL A 52 5.46 -5.76 -0.01
N ALA A 53 4.22 -5.33 0.23
CA ALA A 53 3.59 -4.21 -0.46
C ALA A 53 2.81 -3.31 0.49
N LEU A 54 2.53 -2.09 0.04
CA LEU A 54 1.56 -1.21 0.68
C LEU A 54 0.13 -1.67 0.35
N PRO A 55 -0.84 -1.52 1.29
CA PRO A 55 -2.24 -1.77 1.01
C PRO A 55 -2.76 -0.81 -0.06
N LYS A 56 -3.41 -1.36 -1.11
CA LYS A 56 -3.95 -0.60 -2.24
C LYS A 56 -4.86 -1.45 -3.11
N GLY A 57 -5.81 -0.80 -3.76
CA GLY A 57 -6.67 -1.48 -4.74
C GLY A 57 -7.28 -0.55 -5.77
N THR A 58 -8.09 -1.11 -6.63
CA THR A 58 -8.73 -0.40 -7.74
C THR A 58 -9.79 0.57 -7.22
N ILE A 59 -9.86 1.74 -7.86
CA ILE A 59 -10.92 2.71 -7.59
C ILE A 59 -12.22 2.19 -8.22
N ASP A 60 -13.22 1.98 -7.37
CA ASP A 60 -14.53 1.56 -7.82
C ASP A 60 -15.32 2.71 -8.48
N PRO A 61 -16.27 2.41 -9.39
CA PRO A 61 -17.09 3.43 -10.01
C PRO A 61 -17.78 4.32 -8.96
N GLY A 62 -17.55 5.63 -9.05
CA GLY A 62 -18.12 6.62 -8.13
C GLY A 62 -17.31 6.87 -6.86
N GLU A 63 -16.27 6.09 -6.57
CA GLU A 63 -15.35 6.39 -5.47
C GLU A 63 -14.35 7.49 -5.82
N LYS A 64 -14.00 8.28 -4.83
CA LYS A 64 -12.82 9.16 -4.89
C LYS A 64 -11.57 8.37 -4.48
N PRO A 65 -10.38 8.75 -4.97
CA PRO A 65 -9.13 8.05 -4.58
C PRO A 65 -8.91 7.94 -3.08
N GLU A 66 -9.29 8.97 -2.31
CA GLU A 66 -9.18 8.97 -0.85
C GLU A 66 -10.09 7.93 -0.20
N GLN A 67 -11.31 7.77 -0.72
CA GLN A 67 -12.27 6.78 -0.23
C GLN A 67 -11.80 5.37 -0.52
N THR A 68 -11.29 5.13 -1.73
CA THR A 68 -10.67 3.87 -2.11
C THR A 68 -9.48 3.55 -1.22
N ALA A 69 -8.56 4.50 -1.01
CA ALA A 69 -7.41 4.29 -0.16
C ALA A 69 -7.81 3.90 1.27
N GLN A 70 -8.84 4.56 1.82
CA GLN A 70 -9.35 4.29 3.17
C GLN A 70 -10.03 2.91 3.26
N ARG A 71 -10.80 2.52 2.23
CA ARG A 71 -11.43 1.20 2.12
C ARG A 71 -10.37 0.10 2.03
N GLU A 72 -9.42 0.22 1.12
CA GLU A 72 -8.36 -0.77 0.89
C GLU A 72 -7.46 -0.96 2.12
N VAL A 73 -7.08 0.14 2.78
CA VAL A 73 -6.35 0.06 4.05
C VAL A 73 -7.10 -0.80 5.05
N ARG A 74 -8.41 -0.58 5.22
CA ARG A 74 -9.22 -1.34 6.16
C ARG A 74 -9.37 -2.80 5.73
N GLU A 75 -9.66 -3.06 4.46
CA GLU A 75 -9.92 -4.39 3.93
C GLU A 75 -8.67 -5.27 3.97
N GLU A 76 -7.53 -4.74 3.52
CA GLU A 76 -6.29 -5.50 3.40
C GLU A 76 -5.48 -5.62 4.71
N THR A 77 -5.69 -4.69 5.66
CA THR A 77 -4.91 -4.68 6.91
C THR A 77 -5.71 -4.95 8.16
N GLY A 78 -7.02 -4.72 8.14
CA GLY A 78 -7.90 -4.79 9.31
C GLY A 78 -7.84 -3.59 10.24
N VAL A 79 -7.07 -2.54 9.89
CA VAL A 79 -6.97 -1.32 10.70
C VAL A 79 -7.80 -0.18 10.12
N ARG A 80 -8.21 0.73 11.00
CA ARG A 80 -8.80 2.02 10.63
C ARG A 80 -7.78 3.12 10.87
N ALA A 81 -7.68 4.03 9.94
CA ALA A 81 -6.71 5.12 9.98
C ALA A 81 -7.31 6.39 9.38
N ASP A 82 -6.83 7.53 9.85
CA ASP A 82 -7.26 8.84 9.37
C ASP A 82 -6.29 9.36 8.31
N ILE A 83 -6.80 9.90 7.22
CA ILE A 83 -6.00 10.52 6.16
C ILE A 83 -5.40 11.82 6.69
N ILE A 84 -4.09 11.97 6.49
CA ILE A 84 -3.34 13.17 6.85
C ILE A 84 -3.02 14.02 5.62
N ALA A 85 -2.50 13.41 4.56
CA ALA A 85 -2.10 14.10 3.36
C ALA A 85 -2.02 13.15 2.16
N LYS A 86 -2.10 13.69 0.95
CA LYS A 86 -1.68 12.99 -0.26
C LYS A 86 -0.15 13.04 -0.35
N LEU A 87 0.47 11.90 -0.61
CA LEU A 87 1.93 11.79 -0.76
C LEU A 87 2.38 11.91 -2.22
N ALA A 88 1.89 11.03 -3.07
CA ALA A 88 2.28 10.98 -4.48
C ALA A 88 1.34 10.11 -5.32
N ASP A 89 1.46 10.26 -6.64
CA ASP A 89 0.94 9.33 -7.63
C ASP A 89 2.12 8.55 -8.23
N THR A 90 2.11 7.24 -8.12
CA THR A 90 3.03 6.38 -8.85
C THR A 90 2.42 6.00 -10.21
N LYS A 91 3.25 5.98 -11.26
CA LYS A 91 2.79 5.74 -12.63
C LYS A 91 3.68 4.71 -13.29
N TYR A 92 3.06 3.71 -13.93
CA TYR A 92 3.80 2.71 -14.68
C TYR A 92 2.96 2.07 -15.77
N PHE A 93 3.63 1.43 -16.73
CA PHE A 93 3.01 0.63 -17.78
C PHE A 93 3.20 -0.85 -17.49
N TYR A 94 2.20 -1.63 -17.85
CA TYR A 94 2.32 -3.07 -17.93
C TYR A 94 1.48 -3.63 -19.10
N VAL A 95 1.71 -4.88 -19.45
CA VAL A 95 0.91 -5.58 -20.46
C VAL A 95 0.06 -6.61 -19.74
N ARG A 96 -1.24 -6.60 -20.00
CA ARG A 96 -2.13 -7.67 -19.53
C ARG A 96 -1.70 -8.98 -20.14
N ASN A 97 -1.49 -10.01 -19.31
CA ASN A 97 -1.16 -11.35 -19.80
C ASN A 97 -2.42 -12.19 -20.10
N TRP A 98 -3.61 -11.61 -19.99
CA TRP A 98 -4.92 -12.26 -20.22
C TRP A 98 -5.79 -11.40 -21.12
N GLY A 99 -6.75 -12.05 -21.77
CA GLY A 99 -7.69 -11.35 -22.64
C GLY A 99 -7.01 -10.71 -23.84
N ASP A 100 -7.12 -9.41 -23.95
CA ASP A 100 -6.70 -8.60 -25.10
C ASP A 100 -5.20 -8.30 -25.18
N HIS A 101 -4.39 -8.74 -24.22
CA HIS A 101 -2.98 -8.39 -24.11
C HIS A 101 -2.68 -6.87 -24.21
N ALA A 102 -3.64 -6.04 -23.83
CA ALA A 102 -3.54 -4.61 -23.94
C ALA A 102 -2.39 -4.04 -23.09
N ARG A 103 -1.75 -3.00 -23.60
CA ARG A 103 -0.86 -2.16 -22.81
C ARG A 103 -1.70 -1.30 -21.86
N VAL A 104 -1.38 -1.32 -20.59
CA VAL A 104 -2.09 -0.59 -19.54
C VAL A 104 -1.19 0.47 -18.95
N PHE A 105 -1.70 1.69 -18.86
CA PHE A 105 -1.12 2.76 -18.04
C PHE A 105 -1.82 2.77 -16.69
N LYS A 106 -1.08 2.47 -15.64
CA LYS A 106 -1.60 2.43 -14.27
C LYS A 106 -1.11 3.61 -13.45
N VAL A 107 -2.03 4.23 -12.75
CA VAL A 107 -1.77 5.29 -11.76
C VAL A 107 -2.24 4.79 -10.41
N VAL A 108 -1.39 4.93 -9.40
CA VAL A 108 -1.74 4.61 -8.00
C VAL A 108 -1.53 5.86 -7.15
N SER A 109 -2.60 6.37 -6.57
CA SER A 109 -2.57 7.51 -5.64
C SER A 109 -2.32 7.02 -4.22
N PHE A 110 -1.23 7.47 -3.59
CA PHE A 110 -0.88 7.12 -2.21
C PHE A 110 -1.10 8.27 -1.24
N TYR A 111 -1.69 7.93 -0.10
CA TYR A 111 -2.01 8.85 0.98
C TYR A 111 -1.31 8.43 2.27
N LEU A 112 -0.91 9.44 3.06
CA LEU A 112 -0.42 9.24 4.42
C LEU A 112 -1.60 9.10 5.36
N PHE A 113 -1.56 8.06 6.20
CA PHE A 113 -2.55 7.81 7.23
C PHE A 113 -1.89 7.69 8.60
N LEU A 114 -2.61 8.11 9.64
CA LEU A 114 -2.30 7.74 11.01
C LEU A 114 -3.28 6.68 11.52
N TYR A 115 -2.74 5.63 12.12
CA TYR A 115 -3.52 4.58 12.77
C TYR A 115 -4.44 5.16 13.84
N ARG A 116 -5.70 4.72 13.83
CA ARG A 116 -6.70 5.11 14.81
C ARG A 116 -7.16 3.93 15.66
N SER A 117 -7.56 2.83 15.03
CA SER A 117 -8.12 1.67 15.71
C SER A 117 -8.05 0.42 14.84
N GLY A 118 -8.54 -0.69 15.37
CA GLY A 118 -8.58 -1.97 14.69
C GLY A 118 -7.38 -2.86 15.01
N ARG A 119 -7.48 -4.12 14.63
CA ARG A 119 -6.44 -5.12 14.87
C ARG A 119 -5.77 -5.51 13.56
N MET A 120 -4.48 -5.32 13.48
CA MET A 120 -3.67 -5.74 12.34
C MET A 120 -3.87 -7.23 12.04
N GLY A 121 -4.14 -7.54 10.77
CA GLY A 121 -4.40 -8.90 10.30
C GLY A 121 -5.84 -9.39 10.52
N ASN A 122 -6.72 -8.59 11.10
CA ASN A 122 -8.15 -8.92 11.20
C ASN A 122 -8.87 -8.58 9.89
N ILE A 123 -8.57 -9.34 8.86
CA ILE A 123 -9.13 -9.22 7.51
C ILE A 123 -10.24 -10.25 7.30
N SER A 124 -11.20 -9.91 6.41
CA SER A 124 -12.30 -10.82 6.08
C SER A 124 -11.81 -12.09 5.39
N GLN A 125 -12.64 -13.12 5.40
CA GLN A 125 -12.32 -14.38 4.71
C GLN A 125 -12.17 -14.18 3.20
N GLU A 126 -12.92 -13.26 2.62
CA GLU A 126 -12.83 -12.90 1.20
C GLU A 126 -11.47 -12.27 0.87
N MET A 127 -10.99 -11.34 1.72
CA MET A 127 -9.68 -10.71 1.53
C MET A 127 -8.50 -11.67 1.74
N ARG A 128 -8.68 -12.75 2.49
CA ARG A 128 -7.64 -13.79 2.64
C ARG A 128 -7.29 -14.51 1.34
N VAL A 129 -8.11 -14.37 0.30
CA VAL A 129 -7.78 -14.85 -1.04
C VAL A 129 -6.72 -13.97 -1.72
N GLU A 130 -6.66 -12.70 -1.36
CA GLU A 130 -5.76 -11.70 -1.95
C GLU A 130 -4.54 -11.41 -1.07
N VAL A 131 -4.75 -11.40 0.25
CA VAL A 131 -3.74 -11.05 1.26
C VAL A 131 -3.45 -12.24 2.14
N GLN A 132 -2.22 -12.72 2.08
CA GLN A 132 -1.74 -13.81 2.93
C GLN A 132 -1.57 -13.34 4.37
N ARG A 133 -0.97 -12.16 4.55
CA ARG A 133 -0.67 -11.59 5.86
C ARG A 133 -0.61 -10.07 5.78
N ALA A 134 -1.07 -9.41 6.84
CA ALA A 134 -0.83 -7.99 7.09
C ALA A 134 -0.09 -7.84 8.43
N PHE A 135 0.90 -6.94 8.48
CA PHE A 135 1.73 -6.75 9.67
C PHE A 135 2.35 -5.35 9.75
N TRP A 136 2.87 -5.04 10.95
CA TRP A 136 3.59 -3.81 11.19
C TRP A 136 5.08 -4.00 10.90
N LEU A 137 5.60 -3.28 9.93
CA LEU A 137 7.02 -3.20 9.60
C LEU A 137 7.62 -1.95 10.25
N PRO A 138 8.80 -1.99 10.86
CA PRO A 138 9.50 -0.75 11.23
C PRO A 138 9.60 0.20 10.04
N LEU A 139 9.21 1.47 10.24
CA LEU A 139 9.11 2.43 9.12
C LEU A 139 10.44 2.64 8.40
N GLU A 140 11.54 2.64 9.13
CA GLU A 140 12.89 2.78 8.58
C GLU A 140 13.29 1.63 7.65
N ASP A 141 12.67 0.46 7.78
CA ASP A 141 12.93 -0.69 6.93
C ASP A 141 12.11 -0.63 5.63
N GLY A 142 11.07 0.21 5.55
CA GLY A 142 10.18 0.35 4.39
C GLY A 142 10.92 0.56 3.06
N PRO A 143 11.87 1.52 2.96
CA PRO A 143 12.59 1.80 1.72
C PRO A 143 13.42 0.62 1.17
N THR A 144 13.74 -0.37 2.00
CA THR A 144 14.51 -1.55 1.60
C THR A 144 13.69 -2.82 1.50
N ARG A 145 12.64 -2.94 2.33
CA ARG A 145 11.85 -4.17 2.45
C ARG A 145 10.68 -4.24 1.47
N LEU A 146 10.12 -3.11 1.06
CA LEU A 146 9.04 -3.09 0.06
C LEU A 146 9.55 -3.59 -1.29
N SER A 147 8.75 -4.41 -1.95
CA SER A 147 9.11 -5.08 -3.20
C SER A 147 9.07 -4.15 -4.41
N TYR A 148 8.22 -3.11 -4.37
CA TYR A 148 7.99 -2.22 -5.51
C TYR A 148 8.73 -0.89 -5.36
N LYS A 149 9.46 -0.49 -6.40
CA LYS A 149 10.25 0.76 -6.40
C LYS A 149 9.39 1.99 -6.07
N GLY A 150 8.25 2.15 -6.74
CA GLY A 150 7.35 3.29 -6.50
C GLY A 150 6.84 3.36 -5.07
N GLU A 151 6.56 2.21 -4.42
CA GLU A 151 6.14 2.18 -3.02
C GLU A 151 7.28 2.55 -2.06
N ARG A 152 8.52 2.12 -2.35
CA ARG A 152 9.71 2.54 -1.58
C ARG A 152 9.91 4.06 -1.62
N GLU A 153 9.75 4.66 -2.81
CA GLU A 153 9.84 6.12 -2.99
C GLU A 153 8.75 6.86 -2.21
N VAL A 154 7.53 6.34 -2.22
CA VAL A 154 6.41 6.90 -1.44
C VAL A 154 6.67 6.84 0.06
N VAL A 155 7.27 5.76 0.58
CA VAL A 155 7.64 5.65 2.00
C VAL A 155 8.75 6.64 2.37
N VAL A 156 9.69 6.91 1.47
CA VAL A 156 10.69 7.98 1.68
C VAL A 156 10.00 9.34 1.85
N LEU A 157 9.00 9.66 1.01
CA LEU A 157 8.20 10.88 1.18
C LEU A 157 7.46 10.94 2.51
N ALA A 158 6.95 9.80 2.99
CA ALA A 158 6.32 9.73 4.31
C ALA A 158 7.33 10.01 5.46
N LEU A 159 8.55 9.48 5.35
CA LEU A 159 9.64 9.79 6.31
C LEU A 159 9.99 11.28 6.31
N GLU A 160 10.06 11.91 5.14
CA GLU A 160 10.32 13.34 5.01
C GLU A 160 9.15 14.17 5.57
N TYR A 161 7.92 13.74 5.32
CA TYR A 161 6.73 14.38 5.87
C TYR A 161 6.73 14.37 7.39
N LEU A 162 7.06 13.24 8.04
CA LEU A 162 7.17 13.14 9.48
C LEU A 162 8.24 14.07 10.06
N LYS A 163 9.37 14.26 9.38
CA LYS A 163 10.44 15.16 9.83
C LYS A 163 9.99 16.62 9.84
N SER A 164 9.14 16.99 8.88
CA SER A 164 8.61 18.36 8.77
C SER A 164 7.34 18.59 9.60
N HIS A 165 6.74 17.53 10.15
CA HIS A 165 5.50 17.59 10.95
C HIS A 165 5.67 16.82 12.28
N PRO A 166 6.54 17.31 13.20
CA PRO A 166 6.82 16.62 14.46
C PRO A 166 5.59 16.48 15.38
N GLU A 167 4.58 17.37 15.21
CA GLU A 167 3.31 17.32 15.93
C GLU A 167 2.53 16.02 15.71
N LEU A 168 2.72 15.33 14.57
CA LEU A 168 2.08 14.05 14.32
C LEU A 168 2.52 12.96 15.30
N ALA A 169 3.71 13.11 15.89
CA ALA A 169 4.19 12.19 16.91
C ALA A 169 3.39 12.27 18.22
N GLU A 170 2.82 13.43 18.52
CA GLU A 170 1.97 13.65 19.69
C GLU A 170 0.55 13.12 19.43
N HIS A 171 0.01 13.37 18.24
CA HIS A 171 -1.29 12.82 17.82
C HIS A 171 -1.30 11.30 17.79
N ALA A 172 -0.24 10.67 17.31
CA ALA A 172 -0.11 9.23 17.25
C ALA A 172 0.05 8.56 18.63
N ALA A 173 0.45 9.30 19.66
CA ALA A 173 0.58 8.80 21.01
C ALA A 173 -0.77 8.77 21.78
N ASN A 174 -1.78 9.49 21.29
CA ASN A 174 -3.09 9.59 21.94
C ASN A 174 -4.25 9.46 20.92
N PRO A 175 -4.51 8.25 20.39
CA PRO A 175 -5.51 8.03 19.34
C PRO A 175 -6.98 8.14 19.82
N ALA A 176 -7.21 8.52 21.05
CA ALA A 176 -8.54 8.61 21.66
C ALA A 176 -8.75 9.98 22.34
N ARG A 177 -8.94 11.01 21.57
CA ARG A 177 -9.71 12.20 21.94
C ARG A 177 -10.51 12.71 20.76
#